data_3c80efad17ffe3e20d5da638023c3add
#
_entry.id   3c80efad17ffe3e20d5da638023c3add
#
_cell.length_a   1.000
_cell.length_b   1.000
_cell.length_c   1.000
_cell.angle_alpha   90.00
_cell.angle_beta   90.00
_cell.angle_gamma   90.00
#
_symmetry.space_group_name_H-M   'P 1'
#
loop_
_entity.id
_entity.type
_entity.pdbx_description
1 polymer ?
#
loop_
_entity_poly.entity_id
_entity_poly.type
_entity_poly.pdbx_seq_one_letter_code
_entity_poly.pdbx_strand_id
1 'polypeptide(L)'
;MVEFDQFKNEAGHNYFTLSPKKWIDGVNAIGIISKAGKYNAGTYAHKDIALQFASWISPEINLYIIKEFQRLKADEQKQLGWTVKRELAKINYRIHTDAIKDNIIIPLEISKEQASFVYANEADVLNVALFGMTAREWRDKNPDKKGNIRDYAEVSQLVCLSNLENLNAYLIERRLSQPERLMELNKTAIRQMKVLAEEAPKLSDGLDEQ
;
A
#
# COMPACT_ATOMS: atom_id res chain seq x y z
N MET A 1 11.44 11.54 42.50
CA MET A 1 10.15 10.87 42.73
C MET A 1 9.33 11.49 43.84
N VAL A 2 9.94 11.86 44.96
CA VAL A 2 9.23 12.42 46.12
C VAL A 2 8.45 13.73 45.80
N GLU A 3 9.03 14.64 45.02
CA GLU A 3 8.37 15.92 44.67
C GLU A 3 7.19 15.75 43.71
N PHE A 4 7.20 14.76 42.80
CA PHE A 4 6.07 14.49 41.93
C PHE A 4 4.87 13.99 42.73
N ASP A 5 5.07 13.11 43.68
CA ASP A 5 4.01 12.57 44.52
C ASP A 5 3.45 13.70 45.44
N GLN A 6 4.29 14.64 45.87
CA GLN A 6 3.84 15.82 46.61
C GLN A 6 2.94 16.71 45.75
N PHE A 7 3.34 17.02 44.48
CA PHE A 7 2.51 17.78 43.56
C PHE A 7 1.17 17.10 43.29
N LYS A 8 1.17 15.75 43.13
CA LYS A 8 -0.04 14.96 42.92
C LYS A 8 -1.00 15.03 44.15
N ASN A 9 -0.46 14.99 45.35
CA ASN A 9 -1.26 15.06 46.57
C ASN A 9 -1.83 16.46 46.82
N GLU A 10 -1.11 17.52 46.40
CA GLU A 10 -1.54 18.92 46.55
C GLU A 10 -2.49 19.35 45.41
N ALA A 11 -2.51 18.60 44.27
CA ALA A 11 -3.37 18.91 43.14
C ALA A 11 -4.86 18.82 43.51
N GLY A 12 -5.61 19.84 43.12
CA GLY A 12 -7.03 19.95 43.49
C GLY A 12 -7.33 20.84 44.69
N HIS A 13 -6.36 21.25 45.45
CA HIS A 13 -6.57 22.26 46.49
C HIS A 13 -6.62 23.67 45.88
N ASN A 14 -7.48 24.53 46.39
CA ASN A 14 -7.67 25.91 45.88
C ASN A 14 -6.40 26.79 45.93
N TYR A 15 -5.45 26.47 46.79
CA TYR A 15 -4.16 27.16 46.91
C TYR A 15 -3.05 26.57 46.05
N PHE A 16 -3.32 25.45 45.39
CA PHE A 16 -2.30 24.78 44.58
C PHE A 16 -1.98 25.59 43.33
N THR A 17 -0.72 26.00 43.21
CA THR A 17 -0.21 26.67 42.02
C THR A 17 1.13 26.08 41.64
N LEU A 18 1.17 25.48 40.42
CA LEU A 18 2.37 24.90 39.87
C LEU A 18 2.81 25.68 38.62
N SER A 19 3.85 26.52 38.81
CA SER A 19 4.44 27.22 37.68
C SER A 19 5.27 26.28 36.80
N PRO A 20 5.43 26.54 35.48
CA PRO A 20 6.29 25.75 34.62
C PRO A 20 7.72 25.57 35.17
N LYS A 21 8.29 26.62 35.74
CA LYS A 21 9.62 26.56 36.35
C LYS A 21 9.65 25.58 37.53
N LYS A 22 8.68 25.67 38.44
CA LYS A 22 8.56 24.78 39.59
C LYS A 22 8.45 23.32 39.17
N TRP A 23 7.65 23.05 38.11
CA TRP A 23 7.54 21.71 37.52
C TRP A 23 8.86 21.21 36.94
N ILE A 24 9.55 22.05 36.16
CA ILE A 24 10.84 21.70 35.53
C ILE A 24 11.87 21.35 36.58
N ASP A 25 12.00 22.19 37.61
CA ASP A 25 12.98 22.02 38.67
C ASP A 25 12.67 20.79 39.55
N GLY A 26 11.39 20.53 39.85
CA GLY A 26 10.97 19.43 40.73
C GLY A 26 11.01 18.04 40.08
N VAL A 27 10.79 17.95 38.75
CA VAL A 27 10.75 16.65 38.03
C VAL A 27 11.89 16.47 37.03
N ASN A 28 12.83 17.45 36.96
CA ASN A 28 13.91 17.48 35.98
C ASN A 28 13.42 17.31 34.54
N ALA A 29 12.37 18.07 34.16
CA ALA A 29 11.71 17.94 32.86
C ALA A 29 12.59 18.53 31.76
N ILE A 30 13.15 17.69 30.89
CA ILE A 30 14.02 18.08 29.77
C ILE A 30 13.24 18.60 28.53
N GLY A 31 11.95 18.29 28.43
CA GLY A 31 11.11 18.65 27.29
C GLY A 31 10.42 20.02 27.38
N ILE A 32 10.64 20.78 28.46
CA ILE A 32 10.02 22.08 28.72
C ILE A 32 11.10 23.08 29.17
N ILE A 33 11.05 24.29 28.63
CA ILE A 33 11.96 25.41 29.01
C ILE A 33 11.11 26.61 29.35
N SER A 34 11.33 27.19 30.55
CA SER A 34 10.70 28.45 30.96
C SER A 34 11.72 29.59 30.87
N LYS A 35 11.40 30.64 30.12
CA LYS A 35 12.22 31.85 29.98
C LYS A 35 11.51 33.05 30.60
N ALA A 36 12.19 33.74 31.47
CA ALA A 36 11.76 35.01 32.02
C ALA A 36 12.50 36.17 31.33
N GLY A 37 11.90 37.34 31.22
CA GLY A 37 12.53 38.54 30.67
C GLY A 37 11.55 39.44 29.91
N LYS A 38 12.05 40.60 29.47
CA LYS A 38 11.24 41.59 28.74
C LYS A 38 10.93 41.15 27.29
N TYR A 39 11.83 40.40 26.67
CA TYR A 39 11.72 39.91 25.29
C TYR A 39 11.82 38.38 25.28
N ASN A 40 10.97 37.73 24.50
CA ASN A 40 10.92 36.26 24.37
C ASN A 40 10.68 35.50 25.70
N ALA A 41 9.98 36.13 26.65
CA ALA A 41 9.51 35.43 27.84
C ALA A 41 8.40 34.45 27.46
N GLY A 42 8.38 33.28 28.09
CA GLY A 42 7.37 32.27 27.85
C GLY A 42 7.83 30.87 28.21
N THR A 43 6.91 29.92 28.02
CA THR A 43 7.19 28.51 28.19
C THR A 43 7.26 27.86 26.81
N TYR A 44 8.37 27.22 26.53
CA TYR A 44 8.63 26.50 25.30
C TYR A 44 8.64 24.99 25.60
N ALA A 45 7.98 24.19 24.80
CA ALA A 45 7.88 22.77 25.02
C ALA A 45 8.23 21.97 23.75
N HIS A 46 8.66 20.73 23.94
CA HIS A 46 8.76 19.79 22.83
C HIS A 46 7.41 19.68 22.11
N LYS A 47 7.44 19.46 20.79
CA LYS A 47 6.22 19.43 19.93
C LYS A 47 5.13 18.52 20.49
N ASP A 48 5.47 17.35 21.02
CA ASP A 48 4.51 16.37 21.53
C ASP A 48 3.81 16.89 22.81
N ILE A 49 4.55 17.57 23.68
CA ILE A 49 3.99 18.22 24.88
C ILE A 49 3.09 19.39 24.47
N ALA A 50 3.53 20.19 23.49
CA ALA A 50 2.75 21.30 22.98
C ALA A 50 1.44 20.85 22.33
N LEU A 51 1.45 19.76 21.55
CA LEU A 51 0.26 19.16 20.96
C LEU A 51 -0.70 18.62 22.03
N GLN A 52 -0.17 17.90 23.02
CA GLN A 52 -0.97 17.39 24.14
C GLN A 52 -1.62 18.54 24.94
N PHE A 53 -0.89 19.61 25.16
CA PHE A 53 -1.42 20.80 25.83
C PHE A 53 -2.50 21.51 25.01
N ALA A 54 -2.27 21.66 23.71
CA ALA A 54 -3.25 22.23 22.78
C ALA A 54 -4.54 21.41 22.74
N SER A 55 -4.44 20.07 22.69
CA SER A 55 -5.60 19.18 22.69
C SER A 55 -6.39 19.23 24.02
N TRP A 56 -5.71 19.49 25.13
CA TRP A 56 -6.35 19.66 26.42
C TRP A 56 -7.10 21.01 26.54
N ILE A 57 -6.56 22.09 25.96
CA ILE A 57 -7.20 23.41 25.99
C ILE A 57 -8.37 23.51 25.00
N SER A 58 -8.22 22.95 23.81
CA SER A 58 -9.21 23.09 22.72
C SER A 58 -9.77 21.73 22.32
N PRO A 59 -11.08 21.47 22.59
CA PRO A 59 -11.77 20.29 22.08
C PRO A 59 -11.71 20.16 20.56
N GLU A 60 -11.70 21.28 19.84
CA GLU A 60 -11.61 21.31 18.36
C GLU A 60 -10.27 20.80 17.89
N ILE A 61 -9.16 21.19 18.53
CA ILE A 61 -7.82 20.70 18.23
C ILE A 61 -7.72 19.19 18.55
N ASN A 62 -8.29 18.77 19.68
CA ASN A 62 -8.32 17.34 20.02
C ASN A 62 -9.07 16.53 18.96
N LEU A 63 -10.25 16.99 18.55
CA LEU A 63 -11.02 16.33 17.48
C LEU A 63 -10.28 16.33 16.15
N TYR A 64 -9.59 17.40 15.78
CA TYR A 64 -8.75 17.49 14.60
C TYR A 64 -7.63 16.46 14.63
N ILE A 65 -6.91 16.35 15.76
CA ILE A 65 -5.81 15.37 15.92
C ILE A 65 -6.35 13.94 15.75
N ILE A 66 -7.50 13.61 16.34
CA ILE A 66 -8.12 12.29 16.21
C ILE A 66 -8.48 11.99 14.74
N LYS A 67 -9.14 12.92 14.05
CA LYS A 67 -9.50 12.75 12.63
C LYS A 67 -8.28 12.60 11.74
N GLU A 68 -7.25 13.39 11.97
CA GLU A 68 -6.01 13.32 11.18
C GLU A 68 -5.27 12.01 11.43
N PHE A 69 -5.24 11.52 12.67
CA PHE A 69 -4.69 10.20 12.98
C PHE A 69 -5.45 9.08 12.24
N GLN A 70 -6.79 9.12 12.26
CA GLN A 70 -7.61 8.14 11.54
C GLN A 70 -7.35 8.19 10.04
N ARG A 71 -7.27 9.39 9.43
CA ARG A 71 -6.93 9.58 8.02
C ARG A 71 -5.56 8.99 7.68
N LEU A 72 -4.53 9.30 8.46
CA LEU A 72 -3.18 8.79 8.26
C LEU A 72 -3.11 7.27 8.39
N LYS A 73 -3.84 6.69 9.34
CA LYS A 73 -3.94 5.23 9.50
C LYS A 73 -4.59 4.55 8.29
N ALA A 74 -5.68 5.12 7.77
CA ALA A 74 -6.32 4.62 6.57
C ALA A 74 -5.40 4.71 5.35
N ASP A 75 -4.66 5.82 5.17
CA ASP A 75 -3.69 5.99 4.09
C ASP A 75 -2.51 5.01 4.22
N GLU A 76 -2.00 4.78 5.43
CA GLU A 76 -0.95 3.80 5.71
C GLU A 76 -1.39 2.37 5.34
N GLN A 77 -2.61 1.97 5.71
CA GLN A 77 -3.17 0.66 5.35
C GLN A 77 -3.34 0.51 3.83
N LYS A 78 -3.80 1.55 3.13
CA LYS A 78 -3.89 1.55 1.67
C LYS A 78 -2.50 1.39 1.03
N GLN A 79 -1.49 2.13 1.50
CA GLN A 79 -0.12 2.05 0.98
C GLN A 79 0.52 0.68 1.22
N LEU A 80 0.34 0.10 2.41
CA LEU A 80 0.83 -1.26 2.71
C LEU A 80 0.20 -2.29 1.78
N GLY A 81 -1.11 -2.23 1.58
CA GLY A 81 -1.81 -3.10 0.63
C GLY A 81 -1.28 -2.98 -0.81
N TRP A 82 -1.00 -1.76 -1.28
CA TRP A 82 -0.41 -1.50 -2.59
C TRP A 82 1.02 -2.06 -2.71
N THR A 83 1.85 -1.86 -1.69
CA THR A 83 3.24 -2.33 -1.70
C THR A 83 3.31 -3.85 -1.77
N VAL A 84 2.53 -4.56 -0.95
CA VAL A 84 2.46 -6.03 -0.97
C VAL A 84 1.97 -6.55 -2.33
N LYS A 85 0.90 -5.97 -2.88
CA LYS A 85 0.37 -6.35 -4.21
C LYS A 85 1.40 -6.13 -5.32
N ARG A 86 2.13 -4.99 -5.29
CA ARG A 86 3.20 -4.69 -6.26
C ARG A 86 4.35 -5.69 -6.19
N GLU A 87 4.80 -6.04 -4.99
CA GLU A 87 5.88 -7.02 -4.81
C GLU A 87 5.46 -8.42 -5.25
N LEU A 88 4.24 -8.86 -4.94
CA LEU A 88 3.70 -10.13 -5.43
C LEU A 88 3.62 -10.17 -6.96
N ALA A 89 3.15 -9.08 -7.58
CA ALA A 89 3.10 -9.00 -9.04
C ALA A 89 4.50 -9.08 -9.68
N LYS A 90 5.51 -8.43 -9.10
CA LYS A 90 6.91 -8.54 -9.57
C LYS A 90 7.44 -9.96 -9.44
N ILE A 91 7.17 -10.63 -8.31
CA ILE A 91 7.61 -12.01 -8.07
C ILE A 91 6.96 -12.95 -9.10
N ASN A 92 5.66 -12.87 -9.30
CA ASN A 92 4.94 -13.72 -10.25
C ASN A 92 5.37 -13.46 -11.70
N TYR A 93 5.58 -12.19 -12.08
CA TYR A 93 6.16 -11.85 -13.38
C TYR A 93 7.54 -12.47 -13.57
N ARG A 94 8.40 -12.45 -12.54
CA ARG A 94 9.72 -13.07 -12.60
C ARG A 94 9.62 -14.58 -12.74
N ILE A 95 8.79 -15.24 -11.93
CA ILE A 95 8.54 -16.69 -12.04
C ILE A 95 8.11 -17.05 -13.47
N HIS A 96 7.18 -16.29 -14.04
CA HIS A 96 6.70 -16.52 -15.40
C HIS A 96 7.80 -16.33 -16.46
N THR A 97 8.59 -15.25 -16.36
CA THR A 97 9.67 -15.00 -17.32
C THR A 97 10.83 -16.00 -17.19
N ASP A 98 11.14 -16.46 -15.98
CA ASP A 98 12.13 -17.51 -15.76
C ASP A 98 11.64 -18.84 -16.34
N ALA A 99 10.35 -19.21 -16.16
CA ALA A 99 9.78 -20.40 -16.75
C ALA A 99 9.84 -20.37 -18.30
N ILE A 100 9.54 -19.24 -18.93
CA ILE A 100 9.69 -19.06 -20.41
C ILE A 100 11.14 -19.24 -20.82
N LYS A 101 12.06 -18.61 -20.11
CA LYS A 101 13.49 -18.69 -20.40
C LYS A 101 13.99 -20.12 -20.34
N ASP A 102 13.72 -20.82 -19.25
CA ASP A 102 14.30 -22.12 -18.95
C ASP A 102 13.64 -23.27 -19.73
N ASN A 103 12.36 -23.15 -20.08
CA ASN A 103 11.60 -24.22 -20.73
C ASN A 103 11.28 -23.98 -22.21
N ILE A 104 11.41 -22.74 -22.71
CA ILE A 104 11.15 -22.42 -24.12
C ILE A 104 12.40 -21.87 -24.81
N ILE A 105 13.00 -20.80 -24.27
CA ILE A 105 14.10 -20.09 -24.95
C ILE A 105 15.39 -20.93 -24.97
N ILE A 106 15.82 -21.43 -23.84
CA ILE A 106 17.07 -22.21 -23.72
C ILE A 106 16.95 -23.54 -24.47
N PRO A 107 15.89 -24.38 -24.28
CA PRO A 107 15.82 -25.68 -24.97
C PRO A 107 15.69 -25.59 -26.49
N LEU A 108 15.12 -24.49 -27.01
CA LEU A 108 14.97 -24.27 -28.45
C LEU A 108 16.12 -23.44 -29.05
N GLU A 109 17.16 -23.13 -28.27
CA GLU A 109 18.36 -22.36 -28.69
C GLU A 109 17.99 -21.03 -29.39
N ILE A 110 16.90 -20.36 -28.88
CA ILE A 110 16.39 -19.12 -29.44
C ILE A 110 17.40 -17.99 -29.26
N SER A 111 17.71 -17.26 -30.34
CA SER A 111 18.62 -16.13 -30.28
C SER A 111 18.10 -14.99 -29.39
N LYS A 112 18.99 -14.12 -28.89
CA LYS A 112 18.61 -12.99 -28.05
C LYS A 112 17.63 -12.03 -28.75
N GLU A 113 17.79 -11.83 -30.04
CA GLU A 113 16.94 -10.98 -30.87
C GLU A 113 15.51 -11.57 -30.97
N GLN A 114 15.41 -12.87 -31.07
CA GLN A 114 14.13 -13.59 -31.15
C GLN A 114 13.45 -13.77 -29.78
N ALA A 115 14.23 -13.80 -28.69
CA ALA A 115 13.70 -13.99 -27.35
C ALA A 115 12.67 -12.91 -26.96
N SER A 116 12.86 -11.67 -27.40
CA SER A 116 11.90 -10.59 -27.15
C SER A 116 10.52 -10.86 -27.75
N PHE A 117 10.47 -11.49 -28.91
CA PHE A 117 9.19 -11.89 -29.55
C PHE A 117 8.55 -13.04 -28.79
N VAL A 118 9.33 -13.98 -28.27
CA VAL A 118 8.80 -15.08 -27.45
C VAL A 118 8.17 -14.53 -26.18
N TYR A 119 8.86 -13.65 -25.46
CA TYR A 119 8.30 -13.01 -24.26
C TYR A 119 7.03 -12.20 -24.57
N ALA A 120 7.01 -11.45 -25.67
CA ALA A 120 5.83 -10.69 -26.09
C ALA A 120 4.65 -11.61 -26.42
N ASN A 121 4.93 -12.71 -27.12
CA ASN A 121 3.92 -13.70 -27.50
C ASN A 121 3.32 -14.41 -26.27
N GLU A 122 4.18 -14.80 -25.33
CA GLU A 122 3.75 -15.40 -24.06
C GLU A 122 2.98 -14.41 -23.16
N ALA A 123 3.34 -13.12 -23.18
CA ALA A 123 2.57 -12.09 -22.52
C ALA A 123 1.18 -11.89 -23.16
N ASP A 124 1.07 -12.03 -24.48
CA ASP A 124 -0.19 -11.94 -25.19
C ASP A 124 -1.10 -13.14 -24.92
N VAL A 125 -0.57 -14.33 -24.65
CA VAL A 125 -1.39 -15.48 -24.16
C VAL A 125 -2.17 -15.08 -22.90
N LEU A 126 -1.51 -14.43 -21.95
CA LEU A 126 -2.15 -13.94 -20.71
C LEU A 126 -3.16 -12.82 -20.99
N ASN A 127 -2.80 -11.88 -21.88
CA ASN A 127 -3.68 -10.79 -22.26
C ASN A 127 -4.96 -11.30 -22.92
N VAL A 128 -4.83 -12.26 -23.85
CA VAL A 128 -6.00 -12.87 -24.52
C VAL A 128 -6.82 -13.68 -23.51
N ALA A 129 -6.18 -14.44 -22.61
CA ALA A 129 -6.90 -15.23 -21.62
C ALA A 129 -7.75 -14.37 -20.67
N LEU A 130 -7.27 -13.18 -20.29
CA LEU A 130 -7.96 -12.31 -19.34
C LEU A 130 -8.80 -11.21 -19.99
N PHE A 131 -8.27 -10.54 -21.02
CA PHE A 131 -8.89 -9.36 -21.63
C PHE A 131 -9.53 -9.66 -22.99
N GLY A 132 -9.34 -10.86 -23.55
CA GLY A 132 -9.87 -11.26 -24.84
C GLY A 132 -9.17 -10.62 -26.04
N MET A 133 -8.01 -9.98 -25.84
CA MET A 133 -7.26 -9.32 -26.92
C MET A 133 -5.76 -9.25 -26.63
N THR A 134 -4.95 -9.14 -27.68
CA THR A 134 -3.51 -8.92 -27.59
C THR A 134 -3.17 -7.46 -27.24
N ALA A 135 -1.92 -7.22 -26.83
CA ALA A 135 -1.44 -5.87 -26.61
C ALA A 135 -1.49 -4.99 -27.86
N ARG A 136 -1.30 -5.58 -29.04
CA ARG A 136 -1.40 -4.89 -30.34
C ARG A 136 -2.85 -4.46 -30.62
N GLU A 137 -3.81 -5.40 -30.55
CA GLU A 137 -5.23 -5.13 -30.77
C GLU A 137 -5.76 -4.06 -29.82
N TRP A 138 -5.29 -4.06 -28.57
CA TRP A 138 -5.66 -3.02 -27.63
C TRP A 138 -5.16 -1.64 -28.05
N ARG A 139 -3.88 -1.53 -28.47
CA ARG A 139 -3.30 -0.25 -28.96
C ARG A 139 -4.04 0.25 -30.18
N ASP A 140 -4.35 -0.62 -31.13
CA ASP A 140 -5.08 -0.26 -32.35
C ASP A 140 -6.49 0.29 -32.02
N LYS A 141 -7.14 -0.24 -30.98
CA LYS A 141 -8.44 0.24 -30.49
C LYS A 141 -8.37 1.48 -29.61
N ASN A 142 -7.20 1.83 -29.09
CA ASN A 142 -7.01 2.93 -28.15
C ASN A 142 -5.82 3.83 -28.57
N PRO A 143 -5.84 4.45 -29.75
CA PRO A 143 -4.69 5.19 -30.30
C PRO A 143 -4.31 6.42 -29.44
N ASP A 144 -5.28 6.99 -28.73
CA ASP A 144 -5.07 8.19 -27.88
C ASP A 144 -4.52 7.85 -26.48
N LYS A 145 -4.47 6.58 -26.09
CA LYS A 145 -3.99 6.15 -24.78
C LYS A 145 -2.51 5.77 -24.81
N LYS A 146 -1.74 6.31 -23.88
CA LYS A 146 -0.33 5.96 -23.68
C LYS A 146 -0.21 4.71 -22.80
N GLY A 147 0.82 3.88 -23.06
CA GLY A 147 1.06 2.67 -22.25
C GLY A 147 0.49 1.40 -22.86
N ASN A 148 0.02 0.50 -22.03
CA ASN A 148 -0.49 -0.81 -22.43
C ASN A 148 -1.78 -1.19 -21.69
N ILE A 149 -2.43 -2.29 -22.09
CA ILE A 149 -3.70 -2.75 -21.50
C ILE A 149 -3.65 -2.91 -19.97
N ARG A 150 -2.51 -3.28 -19.41
CA ARG A 150 -2.34 -3.52 -17.97
C ARG A 150 -2.35 -2.21 -17.17
N ASP A 151 -1.95 -1.10 -17.79
CA ASP A 151 -1.95 0.24 -17.16
C ASP A 151 -3.38 0.76 -16.94
N TYR A 152 -4.35 0.20 -17.65
CA TYR A 152 -5.78 0.57 -17.56
C TYR A 152 -6.63 -0.56 -16.95
N ALA A 153 -5.99 -1.59 -16.41
CA ALA A 153 -6.68 -2.70 -15.77
C ALA A 153 -7.10 -2.36 -14.34
N GLU A 154 -8.26 -2.84 -13.94
CA GLU A 154 -8.75 -2.74 -12.56
C GLU A 154 -7.92 -3.61 -11.61
N VAL A 155 -7.99 -3.31 -10.31
CA VAL A 155 -7.25 -4.06 -9.27
C VAL A 155 -7.58 -5.56 -9.31
N SER A 156 -8.85 -5.91 -9.48
CA SER A 156 -9.33 -7.28 -9.63
C SER A 156 -8.68 -7.99 -10.82
N GLN A 157 -8.57 -7.31 -11.96
CA GLN A 157 -7.91 -7.82 -13.17
C GLN A 157 -6.39 -7.99 -12.95
N LEU A 158 -5.73 -7.07 -12.26
CA LEU A 158 -4.31 -7.19 -11.95
C LEU A 158 -4.02 -8.35 -10.99
N VAL A 159 -4.90 -8.59 -10.01
CA VAL A 159 -4.81 -9.76 -9.12
C VAL A 159 -4.98 -11.05 -9.92
N CYS A 160 -5.99 -11.11 -10.79
CA CYS A 160 -6.20 -12.26 -11.66
C CYS A 160 -4.98 -12.50 -12.57
N LEU A 161 -4.46 -11.46 -13.22
CA LEU A 161 -3.28 -11.53 -14.08
C LEU A 161 -2.06 -12.12 -13.34
N SER A 162 -1.81 -11.67 -12.12
CA SER A 162 -0.71 -12.18 -11.29
C SER A 162 -0.85 -13.69 -11.00
N ASN A 163 -2.07 -14.15 -10.76
CA ASN A 163 -2.35 -15.59 -10.58
C ASN A 163 -2.17 -16.37 -11.90
N LEU A 164 -2.59 -15.79 -13.03
CA LEU A 164 -2.41 -16.40 -14.34
C LEU A 164 -0.94 -16.48 -14.74
N GLU A 165 -0.09 -15.52 -14.38
CA GLU A 165 1.36 -15.57 -14.59
C GLU A 165 1.98 -16.78 -13.89
N ASN A 166 1.61 -17.02 -12.64
CA ASN A 166 2.09 -18.19 -11.89
C ASN A 166 1.56 -19.51 -12.49
N LEU A 167 0.27 -19.56 -12.82
CA LEU A 167 -0.32 -20.74 -13.44
C LEU A 167 0.32 -21.04 -14.80
N ASN A 168 0.57 -20.01 -15.64
CA ASN A 168 1.20 -20.21 -16.94
C ASN A 168 2.63 -20.72 -16.81
N ALA A 169 3.40 -20.22 -15.82
CA ALA A 169 4.72 -20.77 -15.51
C ALA A 169 4.66 -22.28 -15.25
N TYR A 170 3.75 -22.72 -14.39
CA TYR A 170 3.53 -24.14 -14.09
C TYR A 170 3.13 -24.95 -15.33
N LEU A 171 2.24 -24.42 -16.18
CA LEU A 171 1.80 -25.09 -17.41
C LEU A 171 2.94 -25.18 -18.45
N ILE A 172 3.83 -24.18 -18.52
CA ILE A 172 5.03 -24.19 -19.36
C ILE A 172 5.99 -25.29 -18.88
N GLU A 173 6.25 -25.40 -17.58
CA GLU A 173 7.06 -26.46 -17.00
C GLU A 173 6.51 -27.86 -17.31
N ARG A 174 5.18 -27.99 -17.35
CA ARG A 174 4.46 -29.20 -17.75
C ARG A 174 4.49 -29.45 -19.27
N ARG A 175 5.12 -28.55 -20.05
CA ARG A 175 5.25 -28.63 -21.50
C ARG A 175 3.93 -28.67 -22.27
N LEU A 176 2.87 -28.06 -21.73
CA LEU A 176 1.63 -27.89 -22.46
C LEU A 176 1.85 -26.94 -23.65
N SER A 177 1.21 -27.24 -24.76
CA SER A 177 1.23 -26.36 -25.93
C SER A 177 0.55 -25.01 -25.63
N GLN A 178 0.90 -23.99 -26.38
CA GLN A 178 0.32 -22.64 -26.18
C GLN A 178 -1.22 -22.60 -26.28
N PRO A 179 -1.87 -23.30 -27.24
CA PRO A 179 -3.34 -23.37 -27.30
C PRO A 179 -3.96 -24.04 -26.05
N GLU A 180 -3.37 -25.13 -25.55
CA GLU A 180 -3.85 -25.82 -24.36
C GLU A 180 -3.73 -24.90 -23.13
N ARG A 181 -2.59 -24.21 -22.99
CA ARG A 181 -2.39 -23.24 -21.92
C ARG A 181 -3.40 -22.10 -21.99
N LEU A 182 -3.64 -21.53 -23.17
CA LEU A 182 -4.62 -20.48 -23.37
C LEU A 182 -6.02 -20.90 -22.89
N MET A 183 -6.46 -22.12 -23.21
CA MET A 183 -7.77 -22.64 -22.76
C MET A 183 -7.85 -22.75 -21.24
N GLU A 184 -6.82 -23.30 -20.59
CA GLU A 184 -6.81 -23.44 -19.12
C GLU A 184 -6.73 -22.08 -18.41
N LEU A 185 -5.93 -21.17 -18.94
CA LEU A 185 -5.79 -19.81 -18.42
C LEU A 185 -7.11 -19.02 -18.55
N ASN A 186 -7.77 -19.09 -19.70
CA ASN A 186 -9.05 -18.40 -19.92
C ASN A 186 -10.15 -18.95 -18.99
N LYS A 187 -10.27 -20.27 -18.86
CA LYS A 187 -11.20 -20.90 -17.93
C LYS A 187 -10.95 -20.47 -16.48
N THR A 188 -9.68 -20.36 -16.10
CA THR A 188 -9.27 -19.90 -14.77
C THR A 188 -9.57 -18.42 -14.59
N ALA A 189 -9.28 -17.58 -15.59
CA ALA A 189 -9.59 -16.15 -15.58
C ALA A 189 -11.09 -15.90 -15.36
N ILE A 190 -11.96 -16.56 -16.12
CA ILE A 190 -13.42 -16.44 -15.99
C ILE A 190 -13.88 -16.77 -14.57
N ARG A 191 -13.36 -17.88 -13.98
CA ARG A 191 -13.71 -18.29 -12.63
C ARG A 191 -13.24 -17.29 -11.58
N GLN A 192 -11.99 -16.84 -11.68
CA GLN A 192 -11.43 -15.89 -10.72
C GLN A 192 -12.09 -14.52 -10.82
N MET A 193 -12.33 -14.02 -12.04
CA MET A 193 -12.99 -12.74 -12.23
C MET A 193 -14.42 -12.73 -11.70
N LYS A 194 -15.14 -13.85 -11.78
CA LYS A 194 -16.47 -13.98 -11.16
C LYS A 194 -16.39 -13.79 -9.65
N VAL A 195 -15.47 -14.46 -8.95
CA VAL A 195 -15.29 -14.33 -7.49
C VAL A 195 -14.81 -12.93 -7.12
N LEU A 196 -13.83 -12.39 -7.86
CA LEU A 196 -13.29 -11.06 -7.59
C LEU A 196 -14.30 -9.94 -7.81
N ALA A 197 -15.23 -10.10 -8.77
CA ALA A 197 -16.31 -9.15 -9.00
C ALA A 197 -17.39 -9.19 -7.90
N GLU A 198 -17.65 -10.37 -7.34
CA GLU A 198 -18.57 -10.54 -6.21
C GLU A 198 -18.03 -9.96 -4.90
N GLU A 199 -16.71 -9.95 -4.72
CA GLU A 199 -16.04 -9.41 -3.53
C GLU A 199 -15.65 -7.92 -3.66
N ALA A 200 -15.62 -7.35 -4.85
CA ALA A 200 -15.24 -5.96 -5.10
C ALA A 200 -16.09 -4.93 -4.31
N PRO A 201 -17.41 -5.07 -4.20
CA PRO A 201 -18.24 -4.17 -3.37
C PRO A 201 -17.87 -4.22 -1.90
N LYS A 202 -17.60 -5.41 -1.34
CA LYS A 202 -17.24 -5.60 0.07
C LYS A 202 -15.87 -4.99 0.42
N LEU A 203 -14.98 -4.88 -0.56
CA LEU A 203 -13.68 -4.23 -0.40
C LEU A 203 -13.77 -2.70 -0.46
N SER A 204 -14.78 -2.15 -1.14
CA SER A 204 -15.08 -0.70 -1.16
C SER A 204 -15.88 -0.26 0.06
N ASP A 205 -16.90 -1.01 0.47
CA ASP A 205 -17.81 -0.66 1.57
C ASP A 205 -17.12 -0.75 2.95
N GLY A 206 -16.14 -1.61 3.12
CA GLY A 206 -15.32 -1.66 4.34
C GLY A 206 -14.35 -0.48 4.53
N LEU A 207 -14.27 0.43 3.57
CA LEU A 207 -13.44 1.64 3.61
C LEU A 207 -14.24 2.91 3.91
N ASP A 208 -15.58 2.85 3.79
CA ASP A 208 -16.47 3.99 3.99
C ASP A 208 -17.27 3.95 5.33
N GLU A 209 -17.18 2.83 6.10
CA GLU A 209 -17.91 2.65 7.37
C GLU A 209 -17.05 2.68 8.65
N GLN A 210 -15.81 3.25 8.60
CA GLN A 210 -15.03 3.43 9.83
C GLN A 210 -14.51 4.84 9.99
#